data_6e573fcb01b10b82f5529957f7c2dbbb
#
_entry.id   6e573fcb01b10b82f5529957f7c2dbbb
#
_cell.length_a   1.000
_cell.length_b   1.000
_cell.length_c   1.000
_cell.angle_alpha   90.00
_cell.angle_beta   90.00
_cell.angle_gamma   90.00
#
_symmetry.space_group_name_H-M   'P 1'
#
loop_
_entity.id
_entity.type
_entity.pdbx_description
1 polymer ?
#
loop_
_entity_poly.entity_id
_entity_poly.type
_entity_poly.pdbx_seq_one_letter_code
_entity_poly.pdbx_strand_id
1 'polypeptide(L)'
;MYKFTDITEWQDVQNLPSVAMEYDGYFLENEIKGYTTLEVKGREMLNVDIESENPSGRNGSYITGQTLPARELTVTYMLKAESNEEFQYLYSLLMKKLLKTEDVAIRFIDQPKVFFYGRYSSTDDIPDDRNWVVGSFTIYCQDPMKYATLLP
;
A
#
# COMPACT_ATOMS: atom_id res chain seq x y z
N MET A 1 4.26 -20.41 0.17
CA MET A 1 4.99 -20.37 0.04
C MET A 1 5.88 -19.96 -0.07
N TYR A 2 6.22 -20.11 0.06
CA TYR A 2 7.19 -19.55 -0.11
C TYR A 2 7.78 -19.73 -1.24
N LYS A 3 8.02 -19.20 -1.76
CA LYS A 3 8.58 -19.32 -2.73
C LYS A 3 9.90 -19.36 -2.63
N PHE A 4 10.50 -19.95 -3.33
CA PHE A 4 11.82 -19.93 -3.33
C PHE A 4 12.33 -19.03 -4.31
N THR A 5 13.28 -18.23 -3.95
CA THR A 5 13.96 -17.30 -4.80
C THR A 5 15.31 -17.83 -5.08
N ASP A 6 15.78 -17.70 -6.27
CA ASP A 6 17.13 -18.08 -6.59
C ASP A 6 18.07 -17.05 -6.00
N ILE A 7 18.77 -17.44 -4.98
CA ILE A 7 19.58 -16.53 -4.22
C ILE A 7 20.67 -15.88 -5.05
N THR A 8 21.20 -16.58 -6.02
CA THR A 8 22.31 -16.05 -6.79
C THR A 8 21.89 -14.90 -7.70
N GLU A 9 20.60 -14.85 -8.08
CA GLU A 9 20.13 -13.80 -8.95
C GLU A 9 19.41 -12.71 -8.22
N TRP A 10 19.00 -12.98 -6.97
CA TRP A 10 18.09 -12.10 -6.27
C TRP A 10 18.64 -11.61 -4.97
N GLN A 11 19.87 -11.19 -4.99
CA GLN A 11 20.52 -10.68 -3.79
C GLN A 11 19.70 -9.58 -3.13
N ASP A 12 19.14 -8.72 -3.94
CA ASP A 12 18.40 -7.58 -3.42
C ASP A 12 16.98 -7.92 -2.98
N VAL A 13 16.45 -9.06 -3.43
CA VAL A 13 15.08 -9.42 -3.11
C VAL A 13 14.95 -10.69 -2.31
N GLN A 14 16.05 -11.39 -2.07
CA GLN A 14 15.97 -12.68 -1.37
C GLN A 14 15.41 -12.56 0.04
N ASN A 15 15.51 -11.40 0.65
CA ASN A 15 15.01 -11.16 1.99
C ASN A 15 13.70 -10.40 2.01
N LEU A 16 13.10 -10.19 0.84
CA LEU A 16 11.84 -9.45 0.79
C LEU A 16 10.67 -10.35 1.13
N PRO A 17 9.67 -9.84 1.85
CA PRO A 17 8.45 -10.61 2.10
C PRO A 17 7.64 -10.75 0.81
N SER A 18 6.67 -11.67 0.83
CA SER A 18 5.87 -11.96 -0.35
C SER A 18 5.00 -10.78 -0.80
N VAL A 19 4.74 -9.83 0.08
CA VAL A 19 3.95 -8.66 -0.24
C VAL A 19 4.77 -7.37 -0.18
N ALA A 20 6.07 -7.46 -0.40
CA ALA A 20 6.94 -6.28 -0.41
C ALA A 20 6.39 -5.25 -1.38
N MET A 21 6.34 -4.00 -0.95
CA MET A 21 5.77 -2.92 -1.74
C MET A 21 6.86 -2.08 -2.41
N GLU A 22 6.75 -1.95 -3.72
CA GLU A 22 7.57 -1.03 -4.47
C GLU A 22 6.81 0.29 -4.58
N TYR A 23 7.35 1.33 -4.01
CA TYR A 23 6.71 2.63 -3.94
C TYR A 23 7.59 3.64 -4.66
N ASP A 24 7.07 4.22 -5.73
CA ASP A 24 7.78 5.20 -6.56
C ASP A 24 9.11 4.62 -7.10
N GLY A 25 9.09 3.34 -7.45
CA GLY A 25 10.25 2.69 -8.08
C GLY A 25 11.23 2.03 -7.13
N TYR A 26 10.98 2.10 -5.81
CA TYR A 26 11.89 1.53 -4.82
C TYR A 26 11.13 0.66 -3.83
N PHE A 27 11.68 -0.51 -3.51
CA PHE A 27 11.11 -1.31 -2.43
C PHE A 27 11.46 -0.66 -1.11
N LEU A 28 10.45 -0.50 -0.25
CA LEU A 28 10.69 0.10 1.06
C LEU A 28 11.63 -0.74 1.90
N GLU A 29 11.59 -2.06 1.72
CA GLU A 29 12.50 -2.96 2.44
C GLU A 29 13.96 -2.69 2.11
N ASN A 30 14.25 -2.21 0.91
CA ASN A 30 15.61 -1.89 0.49
C ASN A 30 16.03 -0.49 0.92
N GLU A 31 15.06 0.40 1.10
CA GLU A 31 15.36 1.80 1.42
C GLU A 31 15.39 2.08 2.92
N ILE A 32 14.64 1.30 3.69
CA ILE A 32 14.51 1.51 5.13
C ILE A 32 14.98 0.25 5.84
N LYS A 33 16.07 0.35 6.58
CA LYS A 33 16.59 -0.76 7.35
C LYS A 33 15.56 -1.15 8.42
N GLY A 34 15.29 -2.44 8.52
CA GLY A 34 14.37 -2.95 9.53
C GLY A 34 12.90 -2.89 9.16
N TYR A 35 12.58 -2.41 7.98
CA TYR A 35 11.19 -2.34 7.51
C TYR A 35 10.80 -3.64 6.83
N THR A 36 9.59 -4.11 7.11
CA THR A 36 9.03 -5.30 6.46
C THR A 36 7.54 -5.09 6.25
N THR A 37 7.07 -5.30 5.03
CA THR A 37 5.64 -5.26 4.74
C THR A 37 5.03 -6.59 5.15
N LEU A 38 3.99 -6.55 5.97
CA LEU A 38 3.36 -7.76 6.48
C LEU A 38 2.08 -8.13 5.74
N GLU A 39 1.26 -7.14 5.40
CA GLU A 39 -0.04 -7.39 4.82
C GLU A 39 -0.49 -6.16 4.04
N VAL A 40 -1.27 -6.38 2.99
CA VAL A 40 -1.88 -5.29 2.23
C VAL A 40 -3.35 -5.62 2.01
N LYS A 41 -4.21 -4.68 2.32
CA LYS A 41 -5.65 -4.81 2.10
C LYS A 41 -6.12 -3.78 1.09
N GLY A 42 -7.19 -4.08 0.40
CA GLY A 42 -7.81 -3.14 -0.53
C GLY A 42 -7.38 -3.29 -1.97
N ARG A 43 -6.63 -4.35 -2.29
CA ARG A 43 -6.11 -4.54 -3.65
C ARG A 43 -7.11 -5.18 -4.61
N GLU A 44 -8.00 -6.02 -4.10
CA GLU A 44 -8.75 -6.88 -4.99
C GLU A 44 -10.12 -6.37 -5.37
N MET A 45 -10.90 -5.95 -4.42
CA MET A 45 -12.29 -5.59 -4.69
C MET A 45 -12.46 -4.08 -4.74
N LEU A 46 -13.27 -3.65 -5.70
CA LEU A 46 -13.65 -2.26 -5.80
C LEU A 46 -15.00 -2.04 -5.15
N ASN A 47 -15.12 -0.93 -4.46
CA ASN A 47 -16.42 -0.46 -4.02
C ASN A 47 -17.09 0.26 -5.18
N VAL A 48 -18.41 0.24 -5.19
CA VAL A 48 -19.19 0.88 -6.24
C VAL A 48 -20.20 1.79 -5.58
N ASP A 49 -20.23 3.04 -5.98
CA ASP A 49 -21.26 3.96 -5.53
C ASP A 49 -22.43 3.88 -6.49
N ILE A 50 -23.58 3.50 -5.97
CA ILE A 50 -24.79 3.33 -6.78
C ILE A 50 -25.78 4.41 -6.42
N GLU A 51 -26.20 5.17 -7.41
CA GLU A 51 -27.27 6.12 -7.24
C GLU A 51 -28.54 5.48 -7.73
N SER A 52 -29.59 5.57 -6.94
CA SER A 52 -30.84 4.91 -7.29
C SER A 52 -32.04 5.77 -6.86
N GLU A 53 -33.17 5.48 -7.46
CA GLU A 53 -34.43 6.10 -7.11
C GLU A 53 -35.44 5.03 -6.78
N ASN A 54 -36.31 5.36 -5.81
CA ASN A 54 -37.35 4.46 -5.36
C ASN A 54 -38.69 5.15 -5.54
N PRO A 55 -39.29 5.05 -6.74
CA PRO A 55 -40.54 5.74 -7.00
C PRO A 55 -41.68 5.26 -6.10
N SER A 56 -42.56 6.16 -5.76
CA SER A 56 -43.74 5.85 -4.97
C SER A 56 -44.59 4.80 -5.67
N GLY A 57 -45.08 3.84 -4.89
CA GLY A 57 -46.00 2.84 -5.42
C GLY A 57 -45.35 1.71 -6.18
N ARG A 58 -44.05 1.61 -6.13
CA ARG A 58 -43.33 0.51 -6.76
C ARG A 58 -42.43 -0.21 -5.73
N ASN A 59 -42.28 -1.52 -5.93
CA ASN A 59 -41.33 -2.27 -5.15
C ASN A 59 -39.93 -2.10 -5.73
N GLY A 60 -38.92 -2.00 -4.84
CA GLY A 60 -37.56 -1.87 -5.26
C GLY A 60 -37.18 -0.49 -5.72
N SER A 61 -36.07 -0.39 -6.40
CA SER A 61 -35.56 0.87 -6.91
C SER A 61 -34.97 0.64 -8.29
N TYR A 62 -34.59 1.72 -8.98
CA TYR A 62 -33.82 1.57 -10.19
C TYR A 62 -32.59 2.46 -10.12
N ILE A 63 -31.55 2.00 -10.79
CA ILE A 63 -30.25 2.64 -10.74
C ILE A 63 -30.22 3.81 -11.70
N THR A 64 -29.88 5.00 -11.20
CA THR A 64 -29.76 6.20 -12.01
C THR A 64 -28.32 6.53 -12.35
N GLY A 65 -27.36 5.97 -11.59
CA GLY A 65 -25.97 6.18 -11.88
C GLY A 65 -25.07 5.20 -11.11
N GLN A 66 -23.85 5.07 -11.56
CA GLN A 66 -22.90 4.19 -10.92
C GLN A 66 -21.49 4.73 -11.16
N THR A 67 -20.72 4.87 -10.10
CA THR A 67 -19.34 5.35 -10.20
C THR A 67 -18.45 4.53 -9.30
N LEU A 68 -17.15 4.57 -9.60
CA LEU A 68 -16.15 3.91 -8.76
C LEU A 68 -15.46 4.97 -7.93
N PRO A 69 -15.55 4.88 -6.59
CA PRO A 69 -14.85 5.81 -5.74
C PRO A 69 -13.35 5.50 -5.69
N ALA A 70 -12.59 6.36 -5.07
CA ALA A 70 -11.16 6.15 -4.87
C ALA A 70 -10.93 4.85 -4.12
N ARG A 71 -9.79 4.23 -4.38
CA ARG A 71 -9.36 3.02 -3.69
C ARG A 71 -8.41 3.41 -2.56
N GLU A 72 -8.51 2.71 -1.45
CA GLU A 72 -7.53 2.86 -0.38
C GLU A 72 -6.83 1.54 -0.13
N LEU A 73 -5.51 1.60 -0.10
CA LEU A 73 -4.68 0.43 0.22
C LEU A 73 -4.20 0.60 1.64
N THR A 74 -4.47 -0.38 2.49
CA THR A 74 -3.98 -0.37 3.86
C THR A 74 -2.81 -1.32 3.96
N VAL A 75 -1.65 -0.78 4.28
CA VAL A 75 -0.40 -1.54 4.33
C VAL A 75 -0.01 -1.70 5.79
N THR A 76 0.06 -2.94 6.24
CA THR A 76 0.53 -3.26 7.58
C THR A 76 2.01 -3.62 7.49
N TYR A 77 2.81 -3.03 8.35
CA TYR A 77 4.26 -3.17 8.29
C TYR A 77 4.84 -3.36 9.69
N MET A 78 6.07 -3.83 9.72
CA MET A 78 6.86 -3.89 10.94
C MET A 78 8.12 -3.07 10.73
N LEU A 79 8.48 -2.27 11.72
CA LEU A 79 9.72 -1.52 11.71
C LEU A 79 10.47 -1.84 12.98
N LYS A 80 11.72 -2.29 12.84
CA LYS A 80 12.59 -2.68 13.95
C LYS A 80 13.90 -1.94 13.89
N ALA A 81 14.38 -1.54 15.05
CA ALA A 81 15.68 -0.89 15.16
C ALA A 81 16.41 -1.43 16.38
N GLU A 82 17.67 -1.10 16.51
CA GLU A 82 18.46 -1.57 17.64
C GLU A 82 18.32 -0.68 18.87
N SER A 83 17.81 0.54 18.69
CA SER A 83 17.60 1.47 19.78
C SER A 83 16.41 2.36 19.48
N ASN A 84 15.91 3.03 20.50
CA ASN A 84 14.82 3.99 20.30
C ASN A 84 15.25 5.15 19.40
N GLU A 85 16.47 5.60 19.57
CA GLU A 85 17.00 6.69 18.75
C GLU A 85 17.06 6.30 17.27
N GLU A 86 17.54 5.10 17.00
CA GLU A 86 17.58 4.59 15.63
C GLU A 86 16.18 4.39 15.10
N PHE A 87 15.27 3.90 15.94
CA PHE A 87 13.88 3.71 15.54
C PHE A 87 13.26 5.01 15.08
N GLN A 88 13.44 6.09 15.82
CA GLN A 88 12.87 7.38 15.44
C GLN A 88 13.48 7.91 14.15
N TYR A 89 14.78 7.70 13.97
CA TYR A 89 15.44 8.08 12.73
C TYR A 89 14.88 7.32 11.54
N LEU A 90 14.74 5.99 11.69
CA LEU A 90 14.22 5.16 10.60
C LEU A 90 12.77 5.47 10.30
N TYR A 91 11.98 5.75 11.34
CA TYR A 91 10.59 6.12 11.12
C TYR A 91 10.49 7.45 10.38
N SER A 92 11.32 8.41 10.73
CA SER A 92 11.36 9.69 10.02
C SER A 92 11.76 9.49 8.56
N LEU A 93 12.72 8.60 8.31
CA LEU A 93 13.14 8.29 6.95
C LEU A 93 12.02 7.63 6.16
N LEU A 94 11.27 6.71 6.80
CA LEU A 94 10.12 6.07 6.17
C LEU A 94 9.08 7.11 5.78
N MET A 95 8.76 8.02 6.69
CA MET A 95 7.78 9.07 6.40
C MET A 95 8.24 9.96 5.27
N LYS A 96 9.53 10.27 5.24
CA LYS A 96 10.09 11.09 4.17
C LYS A 96 9.95 10.40 2.80
N LYS A 97 10.13 9.08 2.78
CA LYS A 97 9.96 8.30 1.55
C LYS A 97 8.50 8.22 1.12
N LEU A 98 7.58 8.16 2.08
CA LEU A 98 6.16 8.02 1.77
C LEU A 98 5.49 9.31 1.32
N LEU A 99 5.93 10.45 1.86
CA LEU A 99 5.27 11.72 1.55
C LEU A 99 5.52 12.13 0.11
N LYS A 100 4.44 12.31 -0.63
CA LYS A 100 4.48 12.72 -2.04
C LYS A 100 3.39 13.75 -2.27
N THR A 101 3.61 14.60 -3.24
CA THR A 101 2.62 15.59 -3.65
C THR A 101 1.87 15.18 -4.91
N GLU A 102 2.28 14.07 -5.51
CA GLU A 102 1.65 13.53 -6.70
C GLU A 102 1.48 12.03 -6.53
N ASP A 103 0.61 11.43 -7.33
CA ASP A 103 0.45 9.99 -7.33
C ASP A 103 1.70 9.34 -7.89
N VAL A 104 2.11 8.25 -7.27
CA VAL A 104 3.28 7.49 -7.71
C VAL A 104 2.85 6.07 -8.02
N ALA A 105 3.65 5.39 -8.82
CA ALA A 105 3.39 4.00 -9.19
C ALA A 105 3.70 3.10 -8.01
N ILE A 106 2.80 2.16 -7.74
CA ILE A 106 2.91 1.23 -6.63
C ILE A 106 2.71 -0.17 -7.16
N ARG A 107 3.61 -1.05 -6.79
CA ARG A 107 3.57 -2.44 -7.21
C ARG A 107 3.94 -3.32 -6.03
N PHE A 108 3.35 -4.51 -5.98
CA PHE A 108 3.65 -5.49 -4.95
C PHE A 108 4.35 -6.68 -5.59
N ILE A 109 5.30 -7.26 -4.88
CA ILE A 109 6.14 -8.30 -5.46
C ILE A 109 5.34 -9.57 -5.82
N ASP A 110 4.22 -9.80 -5.13
CA ASP A 110 3.37 -10.94 -5.44
C ASP A 110 2.45 -10.70 -6.66
N GLN A 111 2.41 -9.47 -7.14
CA GLN A 111 1.66 -9.11 -8.36
C GLN A 111 2.54 -8.20 -9.22
N PRO A 112 3.63 -8.75 -9.77
CA PRO A 112 4.65 -7.90 -10.40
C PRO A 112 4.20 -7.21 -11.70
N LYS A 113 3.06 -7.61 -12.24
CA LYS A 113 2.55 -7.03 -13.48
C LYS A 113 1.35 -6.13 -13.25
N VAL A 114 1.10 -5.75 -12.00
CA VAL A 114 -0.04 -4.91 -11.65
C VAL A 114 0.48 -3.65 -10.98
N PHE A 115 0.04 -2.49 -11.48
CA PHE A 115 0.42 -1.20 -10.93
C PHE A 115 -0.81 -0.46 -10.43
N PHE A 116 -0.64 0.15 -9.27
CA PHE A 116 -1.61 1.10 -8.72
C PHE A 116 -0.97 2.48 -8.73
N TYR A 117 -1.78 3.52 -8.76
CA TYR A 117 -1.28 4.89 -8.67
C TYR A 117 -1.92 5.58 -7.49
N GLY A 118 -1.11 6.00 -6.55
CA GLY A 118 -1.63 6.63 -5.35
C GLY A 118 -0.53 7.29 -4.54
N ARG A 119 -0.91 7.79 -3.39
CA ARG A 119 0.03 8.46 -2.49
C ARG A 119 -0.35 8.20 -1.04
N TYR A 120 0.63 8.33 -0.18
CA TYR A 120 0.41 8.16 1.25
C TYR A 120 -0.59 9.19 1.76
N SER A 121 -1.52 8.76 2.60
CA SER A 121 -2.53 9.65 3.16
C SER A 121 -2.52 9.71 4.68
N SER A 122 -2.33 8.59 5.36
CA SER A 122 -2.41 8.58 6.82
C SER A 122 -1.72 7.36 7.41
N THR A 123 -1.41 7.45 8.70
CA THR A 123 -0.80 6.35 9.43
C THR A 123 -1.36 6.29 10.84
N ASP A 124 -1.18 5.15 11.48
CA ASP A 124 -1.51 5.00 12.90
C ASP A 124 -0.54 5.79 13.76
N ASP A 125 -0.97 6.15 14.95
CA ASP A 125 -0.08 6.73 15.94
C ASP A 125 0.93 5.69 16.39
N ILE A 126 2.18 6.13 16.53
CA ILE A 126 3.27 5.26 16.92
C ILE A 126 3.77 5.68 18.29
N PRO A 127 3.82 4.75 19.26
CA PRO A 127 4.46 5.08 20.53
C PRO A 127 5.94 5.40 20.33
N ASP A 128 6.42 6.42 21.03
CA ASP A 128 7.79 6.88 20.82
C ASP A 128 8.79 6.34 21.85
N ASP A 129 8.37 5.38 22.67
CA ASP A 129 9.21 4.82 23.72
C ASP A 129 9.69 3.40 23.44
N ARG A 130 9.75 3.02 22.17
CA ARG A 130 10.13 1.64 21.80
C ARG A 130 11.05 1.64 20.60
N ASN A 131 11.57 0.47 20.31
CA ASN A 131 12.46 0.30 19.18
C ASN A 131 11.90 -0.61 18.10
N TRP A 132 10.62 -1.00 18.22
CA TRP A 132 9.95 -1.73 17.15
C TRP A 132 8.46 -1.47 17.22
N VAL A 133 7.79 -1.64 16.08
CA VAL A 133 6.36 -1.44 16.00
C VAL A 133 5.79 -2.26 14.85
N VAL A 134 4.55 -2.70 15.02
CA VAL A 134 3.72 -3.16 13.92
C VAL A 134 2.60 -2.14 13.79
N GLY A 135 2.54 -1.49 12.66
CA GLY A 135 1.54 -0.46 12.41
C GLY A 135 1.03 -0.55 11.00
N SER A 136 0.18 0.40 10.62
CA SER A 136 -0.31 0.43 9.25
C SER A 136 -0.41 1.85 8.75
N PHE A 137 -0.29 2.01 7.45
CA PHE A 137 -0.54 3.29 6.79
C PHE A 137 -1.44 3.06 5.60
N THR A 138 -2.06 4.12 5.15
CA THR A 138 -3.02 4.07 4.06
C THR A 138 -2.49 4.83 2.86
N ILE A 139 -2.63 4.21 1.69
CA ILE A 139 -2.31 4.83 0.41
C ILE A 139 -3.63 5.17 -0.26
N TYR A 140 -3.79 6.41 -0.63
CA TYR A 140 -5.00 6.88 -1.30
C TYR A 140 -4.78 6.86 -2.80
N CYS A 141 -5.60 6.08 -3.50
CA CYS A 141 -5.54 5.96 -4.96
C CYS A 141 -6.77 6.63 -5.54
N GLN A 142 -6.62 7.87 -5.98
CA GLN A 142 -7.75 8.59 -6.56
C GLN A 142 -8.27 7.89 -7.82
N ASP A 143 -7.38 7.21 -8.55
CA ASP A 143 -7.76 6.35 -9.65
C ASP A 143 -7.84 4.93 -9.10
N PRO A 144 -9.03 4.32 -9.02
CA PRO A 144 -9.17 2.99 -8.42
C PRO A 144 -8.70 1.85 -9.31
N MET A 145 -8.32 2.12 -10.53
CA MET A 145 -8.02 1.07 -11.50
C MET A 145 -6.63 0.48 -11.31
N LYS A 146 -6.48 -0.76 -11.74
CA LYS A 146 -5.19 -1.44 -11.81
C LYS A 146 -4.70 -1.38 -13.25
N TYR A 147 -3.41 -1.26 -13.41
CA TYR A 147 -2.81 -1.16 -14.76
C TYR A 147 -1.79 -2.26 -14.96
N ALA A 148 -1.76 -2.82 -16.15
CA ALA A 148 -0.84 -3.90 -16.49
C ALA A 148 0.53 -3.38 -16.91
N THR A 149 0.64 -2.08 -17.20
CA THR A 149 1.90 -1.45 -17.59
C THR A 149 1.98 -0.08 -16.92
N LEU A 150 3.19 0.45 -16.83
CA LEU A 150 3.36 1.79 -16.31
C LEU A 150 2.75 2.79 -17.29
N LEU A 151 2.03 3.77 -16.74
CA LEU A 151 1.48 4.85 -17.52
C LEU A 151 2.58 5.84 -17.89
N PRO A 152 2.51 6.46 -19.08
CA PRO A 152 3.50 7.44 -19.51
C PRO A 152 3.49 8.72 -18.69
#